data_7c874f501c0066c47334afef38d9d81e
#
_entry.id   7c874f501c0066c47334afef38d9d81e
#
_cell.length_a   1.000
_cell.length_b   1.000
_cell.length_c   1.000
_cell.angle_alpha   90.00
_cell.angle_beta   90.00
_cell.angle_gamma   90.00
#
_symmetry.space_group_name_H-M   'P 1'
#
loop_
_entity.id
_entity.type
_entity.pdbx_description
1 polymer ?
#
loop_
_entity_poly.entity_id
_entity_poly.type
_entity_poly.pdbx_seq_one_letter_code
_entity_poly.pdbx_strand_id
1 'polypeptide(L)'
;MVCNSGGVAEGEEGKNKFLQSLVNVSNEFLNVFTSFGEMVGSVLGLNVNSKKSDVRNYFKKVQETVQGIKYGLNKIVADMKEEKNPNVEATESAVKTLVENTLDKIIEGAKTASEAIGDASGLIGNVADQNGTGVAGTDVDKLVEGIKGIVKVVLEGVGKADAGDSNKASDGTARTANAGDGEAGKLFITGNGAAGDDANSKKVATDAAKAVGGVRGSDILQAIVKEGGDASKLATAQNPGSAPKDAVIAGGIALRAMAKGGKFANGAANSDVSAAVKGAAVSAVTKALDILTIGIRRAIDLGLKSVKEAMKTNTGATAIASGKSGSSSQNQ
;
A
#
# COMPACT_ATOMS: atom_id res chain seq x y z
N MET A 1 -25.14 62.41 24.11
CA MET A 1 -24.56 61.14 24.56
C MET A 1 -24.94 60.08 23.55
N VAL A 2 -23.99 59.68 22.71
CA VAL A 2 -24.19 58.57 21.79
C VAL A 2 -23.41 57.41 22.41
N CYS A 3 -24.10 56.40 22.96
CA CYS A 3 -23.48 55.19 23.43
C CYS A 3 -22.98 54.37 22.23
N ASN A 4 -21.67 54.24 22.10
CA ASN A 4 -21.04 53.36 21.14
C ASN A 4 -21.14 51.91 21.65
N SER A 5 -22.18 51.18 21.21
CA SER A 5 -22.40 49.76 21.56
C SER A 5 -21.95 48.81 20.45
N GLY A 6 -21.19 49.32 19.43
CA GLY A 6 -20.76 48.52 18.28
C GLY A 6 -19.55 47.60 18.52
N GLY A 7 -18.68 47.93 19.47
CA GLY A 7 -17.40 47.19 19.62
C GLY A 7 -17.46 45.84 20.35
N VAL A 8 -18.52 45.58 21.14
CA VAL A 8 -18.65 44.32 21.90
C VAL A 8 -19.32 43.25 21.05
N ALA A 9 -20.25 43.61 20.17
CA ALA A 9 -20.94 42.66 19.29
C ALA A 9 -20.03 42.09 18.21
N GLU A 10 -19.13 42.89 17.64
CA GLU A 10 -18.15 42.41 16.65
C GLU A 10 -17.13 41.43 17.25
N GLY A 11 -16.75 41.62 18.52
CA GLY A 11 -15.84 40.70 19.23
C GLY A 11 -16.48 39.35 19.56
N GLU A 12 -17.78 39.33 19.90
CA GLU A 12 -18.52 38.09 20.19
C GLU A 12 -18.88 37.33 18.89
N GLU A 13 -19.22 38.03 17.83
CA GLU A 13 -19.49 37.43 16.53
C GLU A 13 -18.22 36.79 15.93
N GLY A 14 -17.07 37.44 16.07
CA GLY A 14 -15.76 36.88 15.69
C GLY A 14 -15.39 35.62 16.49
N LYS A 15 -15.64 35.61 17.81
CA LYS A 15 -15.44 34.42 18.67
C LYS A 15 -16.36 33.27 18.30
N ASN A 16 -17.64 33.55 18.02
CA ASN A 16 -18.61 32.52 17.64
C ASN A 16 -18.27 31.92 16.27
N LYS A 17 -17.87 32.72 15.29
CA LYS A 17 -17.38 32.23 13.98
C LYS A 17 -16.13 31.36 14.14
N PHE A 18 -15.17 31.75 14.97
CA PHE A 18 -13.99 30.97 15.27
C PHE A 18 -14.30 29.65 15.94
N LEU A 19 -15.21 29.60 16.92
CA LEU A 19 -15.65 28.37 17.56
C LEU A 19 -16.42 27.46 16.60
N GLN A 20 -17.23 28.02 15.70
CA GLN A 20 -17.92 27.26 14.68
C GLN A 20 -16.95 26.66 13.68
N SER A 21 -15.92 27.41 13.25
CA SER A 21 -14.83 26.93 12.42
C SER A 21 -14.13 25.72 13.05
N LEU A 22 -13.78 25.81 14.33
CA LEU A 22 -13.14 24.70 15.07
C LEU A 22 -14.02 23.42 15.09
N VAL A 23 -15.32 23.57 15.22
CA VAL A 23 -16.26 22.44 15.22
C VAL A 23 -16.39 21.84 13.82
N ASN A 24 -16.53 22.67 12.78
CA ASN A 24 -16.65 22.24 11.39
C ASN A 24 -15.39 21.50 10.94
N VAL A 25 -14.23 22.08 11.18
CA VAL A 25 -12.91 21.48 10.88
C VAL A 25 -12.72 20.16 11.63
N SER A 26 -13.15 20.07 12.90
CA SER A 26 -13.07 18.83 13.67
C SER A 26 -13.97 17.72 13.08
N ASN A 27 -15.18 18.07 12.63
CA ASN A 27 -16.11 17.11 12.04
C ASN A 27 -15.62 16.62 10.66
N GLU A 28 -15.10 17.52 9.82
CA GLU A 28 -14.52 17.12 8.53
C GLU A 28 -13.26 16.26 8.69
N PHE A 29 -12.45 16.57 9.68
CA PHE A 29 -11.29 15.75 10.01
C PHE A 29 -11.70 14.33 10.50
N LEU A 30 -12.79 14.22 11.27
CA LEU A 30 -13.35 12.92 11.66
C LEU A 30 -13.91 12.14 10.45
N ASN A 31 -14.54 12.81 9.49
CA ASN A 31 -15.03 12.19 8.26
C ASN A 31 -13.89 11.61 7.42
N VAL A 32 -12.76 12.32 7.32
CA VAL A 32 -11.54 11.82 6.67
C VAL A 32 -11.04 10.54 7.35
N PHE A 33 -11.05 10.48 8.69
CA PHE A 33 -10.66 9.31 9.46
C PHE A 33 -11.61 8.11 9.27
N THR A 34 -12.91 8.36 9.21
CA THR A 34 -13.92 7.31 9.08
C THR A 34 -13.86 6.64 7.71
N SER A 35 -13.69 7.42 6.65
CA SER A 35 -13.54 6.93 5.27
C SER A 35 -12.33 5.99 5.11
N PHE A 36 -11.29 6.19 5.93
CA PHE A 36 -10.09 5.36 5.93
C PHE A 36 -10.28 4.00 6.65
N GLY A 37 -11.13 3.96 7.66
CA GLY A 37 -11.42 2.72 8.41
C GLY A 37 -12.03 1.61 7.55
N GLU A 38 -12.79 1.97 6.53
CA GLU A 38 -13.43 1.03 5.61
C GLU A 38 -12.45 0.38 4.60
N MET A 39 -11.30 0.99 4.33
CA MET A 39 -10.30 0.46 3.39
C MET A 39 -9.66 -0.84 3.92
N VAL A 40 -9.50 -0.96 5.23
CA VAL A 40 -8.80 -2.08 5.87
C VAL A 40 -9.53 -3.42 5.67
N GLY A 41 -10.85 -3.41 5.50
CA GLY A 41 -11.65 -4.63 5.31
C GLY A 41 -11.52 -5.29 3.93
N SER A 42 -10.97 -4.60 2.93
CA SER A 42 -11.00 -5.07 1.54
C SER A 42 -9.93 -6.11 1.17
N VAL A 43 -8.83 -6.22 1.93
CA VAL A 43 -7.76 -7.19 1.67
C VAL A 43 -8.02 -8.54 2.35
N LEU A 44 -8.78 -8.54 3.45
CA LEU A 44 -9.03 -9.71 4.30
C LEU A 44 -9.91 -10.82 3.66
N GLY A 45 -10.28 -10.70 2.38
CA GLY A 45 -11.18 -11.64 1.70
C GLY A 45 -10.55 -12.46 0.56
N LEU A 46 -9.25 -12.30 0.27
CA LEU A 46 -8.62 -13.05 -0.82
C LEU A 46 -8.54 -14.55 -0.49
N ASN A 47 -8.96 -15.37 -1.46
CA ASN A 47 -8.98 -16.83 -1.35
C ASN A 47 -8.63 -17.47 -2.71
N VAL A 48 -8.62 -18.78 -2.78
CA VAL A 48 -8.23 -19.53 -3.99
C VAL A 48 -9.12 -19.28 -5.21
N ASN A 49 -10.31 -18.72 -5.03
CA ASN A 49 -11.23 -18.33 -6.09
C ASN A 49 -11.14 -16.86 -6.48
N SER A 50 -10.34 -16.09 -5.76
CA SER A 50 -10.15 -14.66 -6.04
C SER A 50 -9.46 -14.45 -7.38
N LYS A 51 -9.92 -13.41 -8.08
CA LYS A 51 -9.43 -13.03 -9.41
C LYS A 51 -8.35 -11.93 -9.29
N LYS A 52 -7.56 -11.79 -10.32
CA LYS A 52 -6.62 -10.67 -10.47
C LYS A 52 -7.34 -9.31 -10.43
N SER A 53 -8.57 -9.26 -10.95
CA SER A 53 -9.43 -8.07 -10.86
C SER A 53 -9.75 -7.66 -9.41
N ASP A 54 -9.73 -8.59 -8.44
CA ASP A 54 -9.95 -8.24 -7.04
C ASP A 54 -8.75 -7.46 -6.48
N VAL A 55 -7.53 -7.81 -6.91
CA VAL A 55 -6.31 -7.04 -6.60
C VAL A 55 -6.34 -5.66 -7.27
N ARG A 56 -6.80 -5.58 -8.54
CA ARG A 56 -7.01 -4.28 -9.19
C ARG A 56 -8.00 -3.42 -8.40
N ASN A 57 -9.10 -3.99 -7.97
CA ASN A 57 -10.12 -3.28 -7.20
C ASN A 57 -9.58 -2.80 -5.85
N TYR A 58 -8.70 -3.59 -5.21
CA TYR A 58 -7.98 -3.15 -4.02
C TYR A 58 -7.18 -1.86 -4.31
N PHE A 59 -6.34 -1.83 -5.36
CA PHE A 59 -5.56 -0.63 -5.69
C PHE A 59 -6.46 0.56 -6.08
N LYS A 60 -7.55 0.33 -6.82
CA LYS A 60 -8.54 1.39 -7.09
C LYS A 60 -9.14 1.96 -5.81
N LYS A 61 -9.53 1.10 -4.88
CA LYS A 61 -10.07 1.56 -3.59
C LYS A 61 -9.04 2.33 -2.78
N VAL A 62 -7.75 1.93 -2.78
CA VAL A 62 -6.65 2.70 -2.19
C VAL A 62 -6.58 4.09 -2.83
N GLN A 63 -6.54 4.16 -4.17
CA GLN A 63 -6.51 5.42 -4.91
C GLN A 63 -7.67 6.34 -4.54
N GLU A 64 -8.90 5.85 -4.60
CA GLU A 64 -10.13 6.61 -4.35
C GLU A 64 -10.19 7.11 -2.90
N THR A 65 -9.87 6.25 -1.94
CA THR A 65 -9.87 6.61 -0.51
C THR A 65 -8.84 7.70 -0.21
N VAL A 66 -7.61 7.55 -0.71
CA VAL A 66 -6.54 8.54 -0.49
C VAL A 66 -6.84 9.85 -1.23
N GLN A 67 -7.47 9.79 -2.40
CA GLN A 67 -7.96 10.96 -3.11
C GLN A 67 -9.04 11.71 -2.30
N GLY A 68 -9.95 10.98 -1.66
CA GLY A 68 -10.96 11.55 -0.75
C GLY A 68 -10.32 12.25 0.45
N ILE A 69 -9.29 11.66 1.06
CA ILE A 69 -8.52 12.28 2.14
C ILE A 69 -7.87 13.59 1.67
N LYS A 70 -7.20 13.57 0.51
CA LYS A 70 -6.59 14.78 -0.09
C LYS A 70 -7.63 15.87 -0.31
N TYR A 71 -8.80 15.52 -0.85
CA TYR A 71 -9.89 16.48 -1.07
C TYR A 71 -10.38 17.09 0.25
N GLY A 72 -10.66 16.26 1.26
CA GLY A 72 -11.11 16.73 2.58
C GLY A 72 -10.11 17.67 3.25
N LEU A 73 -8.80 17.35 3.19
CA LEU A 73 -7.75 18.20 3.74
C LEU A 73 -7.66 19.57 3.03
N ASN A 74 -7.75 19.58 1.71
CA ASN A 74 -7.74 20.83 0.96
C ASN A 74 -8.99 21.69 1.25
N LYS A 75 -10.15 21.05 1.44
CA LYS A 75 -11.39 21.73 1.84
C LYS A 75 -11.23 22.36 3.23
N ILE A 76 -10.67 21.65 4.20
CA ILE A 76 -10.37 22.19 5.54
C ILE A 76 -9.53 23.46 5.44
N VAL A 77 -8.46 23.46 4.63
CA VAL A 77 -7.62 24.65 4.43
C VAL A 77 -8.40 25.80 3.80
N ALA A 78 -9.26 25.51 2.81
CA ALA A 78 -10.10 26.52 2.16
C ALA A 78 -11.09 27.17 3.14
N ASP A 79 -11.78 26.36 3.94
CA ASP A 79 -12.73 26.81 4.95
C ASP A 79 -12.02 27.67 6.02
N MET A 80 -10.83 27.24 6.48
CA MET A 80 -10.01 28.03 7.42
C MET A 80 -9.56 29.38 6.84
N LYS A 81 -9.30 29.47 5.53
CA LYS A 81 -8.98 30.73 4.83
C LYS A 81 -10.17 31.68 4.82
N GLU A 82 -11.34 31.16 4.46
CA GLU A 82 -12.59 31.93 4.41
C GLU A 82 -12.94 32.52 5.78
N GLU A 83 -12.76 31.71 6.82
CA GLU A 83 -13.06 32.09 8.21
C GLU A 83 -11.93 32.90 8.88
N LYS A 84 -10.84 33.23 8.15
CA LYS A 84 -9.66 33.96 8.65
C LYS A 84 -9.05 33.33 9.91
N ASN A 85 -9.00 32.00 9.94
CA ASN A 85 -8.44 31.24 11.08
C ASN A 85 -6.96 31.58 11.25
N PRO A 86 -6.47 31.93 12.46
CA PRO A 86 -5.08 32.34 12.69
C PRO A 86 -4.06 31.21 12.45
N ASN A 87 -4.51 29.96 12.41
CA ASN A 87 -3.64 28.78 12.19
C ASN A 87 -3.61 28.31 10.73
N VAL A 88 -4.24 29.04 9.82
CA VAL A 88 -4.40 28.60 8.42
C VAL A 88 -3.07 28.38 7.73
N GLU A 89 -2.09 29.26 7.89
CA GLU A 89 -0.78 29.15 7.24
C GLU A 89 -0.02 27.88 7.70
N ALA A 90 -0.01 27.64 9.01
CA ALA A 90 0.64 26.44 9.57
C ALA A 90 -0.08 25.16 9.10
N THR A 91 -1.42 25.18 9.07
CA THR A 91 -2.23 24.04 8.61
C THR A 91 -2.02 23.79 7.12
N GLU A 92 -2.04 24.83 6.29
CA GLU A 92 -1.79 24.72 4.84
C GLU A 92 -0.41 24.12 4.55
N SER A 93 0.62 24.57 5.27
CA SER A 93 1.98 24.01 5.14
C SER A 93 2.03 22.51 5.49
N ALA A 94 1.37 22.12 6.61
CA ALA A 94 1.33 20.72 7.03
C ALA A 94 0.53 19.86 6.04
N VAL A 95 -0.61 20.34 5.54
CA VAL A 95 -1.43 19.66 4.52
C VAL A 95 -0.63 19.52 3.23
N LYS A 96 0.02 20.58 2.74
CA LYS A 96 0.85 20.54 1.54
C LYS A 96 1.95 19.48 1.67
N THR A 97 2.65 19.44 2.79
CA THR A 97 3.71 18.45 3.06
C THR A 97 3.16 17.03 3.02
N LEU A 98 2.01 16.76 3.65
CA LEU A 98 1.38 15.44 3.64
C LEU A 98 0.92 15.05 2.21
N VAL A 99 0.32 15.98 1.49
CA VAL A 99 -0.17 15.77 0.13
C VAL A 99 0.98 15.43 -0.82
N GLU A 100 1.98 16.29 -0.92
CA GLU A 100 3.07 16.16 -1.89
C GLU A 100 4.01 14.98 -1.59
N ASN A 101 4.33 14.76 -0.32
CA ASN A 101 5.30 13.75 0.07
C ASN A 101 4.70 12.36 0.28
N THR A 102 3.38 12.26 0.53
CA THR A 102 2.74 11.00 0.90
C THR A 102 1.52 10.69 0.03
N LEU A 103 0.47 11.51 0.06
CA LEU A 103 -0.81 11.14 -0.56
C LEU A 103 -0.69 11.02 -2.08
N ASP A 104 -0.03 11.96 -2.74
CA ASP A 104 0.11 11.96 -4.21
C ASP A 104 0.94 10.75 -4.69
N LYS A 105 1.95 10.35 -3.94
CA LYS A 105 2.74 9.14 -4.24
C LYS A 105 1.93 7.86 -4.12
N ILE A 106 1.08 7.77 -3.10
CA ILE A 106 0.18 6.62 -2.91
C ILE A 106 -0.87 6.58 -4.01
N ILE A 107 -1.50 7.72 -4.34
CA ILE A 107 -2.53 7.84 -5.39
C ILE A 107 -1.94 7.40 -6.75
N GLU A 108 -0.79 7.95 -7.13
CA GLU A 108 -0.14 7.64 -8.40
C GLU A 108 0.30 6.18 -8.47
N GLY A 109 0.95 5.67 -7.41
CA GLY A 109 1.36 4.27 -7.34
C GLY A 109 0.19 3.30 -7.42
N ALA A 110 -0.91 3.58 -6.72
CA ALA A 110 -2.12 2.76 -6.74
C ALA A 110 -2.82 2.81 -8.11
N LYS A 111 -2.88 3.98 -8.75
CA LYS A 111 -3.37 4.14 -10.11
C LYS A 111 -2.56 3.28 -11.08
N THR A 112 -1.23 3.46 -11.08
CA THR A 112 -0.31 2.73 -11.97
C THR A 112 -0.43 1.21 -11.78
N ALA A 113 -0.46 0.72 -10.54
CA ALA A 113 -0.64 -0.71 -10.25
C ALA A 113 -2.01 -1.24 -10.73
N SER A 114 -3.10 -0.49 -10.51
CA SER A 114 -4.43 -0.90 -10.95
C SER A 114 -4.54 -0.97 -12.47
N GLU A 115 -3.95 -0.02 -13.19
CA GLU A 115 -3.92 0.02 -14.66
C GLU A 115 -3.08 -1.13 -15.24
N ALA A 116 -1.93 -1.45 -14.62
CA ALA A 116 -1.09 -2.58 -15.02
C ALA A 116 -1.81 -3.94 -14.91
N ILE A 117 -2.62 -4.14 -13.87
CA ILE A 117 -3.42 -5.35 -13.70
C ILE A 117 -4.58 -5.38 -14.71
N GLY A 118 -5.22 -4.24 -14.98
CA GLY A 118 -6.31 -4.09 -15.94
C GLY A 118 -7.51 -5.00 -15.63
N ASP A 119 -8.29 -5.31 -16.65
CA ASP A 119 -9.51 -6.18 -16.53
C ASP A 119 -9.17 -7.69 -16.60
N ALA A 120 -8.17 -8.10 -15.81
CA ALA A 120 -7.76 -9.51 -15.80
C ALA A 120 -8.79 -10.39 -15.06
N SER A 121 -9.47 -11.25 -15.79
CA SER A 121 -10.48 -12.17 -15.25
C SER A 121 -9.91 -13.47 -14.65
N GLY A 122 -8.62 -13.75 -14.87
CA GLY A 122 -7.96 -14.95 -14.37
C GLY A 122 -7.84 -14.97 -12.85
N LEU A 123 -7.78 -16.18 -12.26
CA LEU A 123 -7.54 -16.36 -10.84
C LEU A 123 -6.15 -15.82 -10.42
N ILE A 124 -6.03 -15.38 -9.19
CA ILE A 124 -4.72 -15.05 -8.55
C ILE A 124 -3.82 -16.27 -8.65
N GLY A 125 -4.30 -17.43 -8.19
CA GLY A 125 -3.61 -18.70 -8.31
C GLY A 125 -3.89 -19.39 -9.66
N ASN A 126 -3.66 -18.70 -10.78
CA ASN A 126 -3.86 -19.30 -12.10
C ASN A 126 -2.74 -20.32 -12.40
N VAL A 127 -3.08 -21.59 -12.41
CA VAL A 127 -2.17 -22.72 -12.64
C VAL A 127 -2.56 -23.39 -13.96
N ALA A 128 -1.57 -23.79 -14.75
CA ALA A 128 -1.78 -24.53 -15.99
C ALA A 128 -2.38 -25.93 -15.74
N ASP A 129 -2.99 -26.50 -16.77
CA ASP A 129 -3.38 -27.90 -16.75
C ASP A 129 -2.17 -28.82 -16.64
N GLN A 130 -2.41 -30.11 -16.49
CA GLN A 130 -1.32 -31.11 -16.44
C GLN A 130 -0.37 -30.96 -17.63
N ASN A 131 0.94 -31.04 -17.33
CA ASN A 131 2.04 -30.84 -18.30
C ASN A 131 1.99 -29.48 -19.01
N GLY A 132 1.24 -28.53 -18.45
CA GLY A 132 1.08 -27.21 -19.00
C GLY A 132 2.22 -26.27 -18.59
N THR A 133 2.64 -25.42 -19.52
CA THR A 133 3.62 -24.36 -19.27
C THR A 133 2.95 -23.16 -18.60
N GLY A 134 3.73 -22.41 -17.83
CA GLY A 134 3.30 -21.13 -17.32
C GLY A 134 3.22 -20.08 -18.45
N VAL A 135 2.63 -18.95 -18.10
CA VAL A 135 2.59 -17.77 -18.96
C VAL A 135 3.16 -16.59 -18.16
N ALA A 136 4.10 -15.87 -18.76
CA ALA A 136 4.59 -14.63 -18.18
C ALA A 136 3.45 -13.61 -18.05
N GLY A 137 3.51 -12.82 -16.99
CA GLY A 137 2.59 -11.69 -16.85
C GLY A 137 2.95 -10.57 -17.81
N THR A 138 1.96 -9.83 -18.28
CA THR A 138 2.17 -8.58 -19.02
C THR A 138 2.18 -7.40 -18.05
N ASP A 139 2.78 -6.28 -18.46
CA ASP A 139 2.85 -5.04 -17.70
C ASP A 139 3.46 -5.18 -16.27
N VAL A 140 4.30 -6.20 -16.06
CA VAL A 140 4.96 -6.46 -14.76
C VAL A 140 5.79 -5.27 -14.32
N ASP A 141 6.50 -4.61 -15.23
CA ASP A 141 7.36 -3.45 -14.90
C ASP A 141 6.51 -2.28 -14.39
N LYS A 142 5.36 -2.01 -15.02
CA LYS A 142 4.41 -0.99 -14.54
C LYS A 142 3.80 -1.36 -13.19
N LEU A 143 3.48 -2.64 -12.98
CA LEU A 143 3.00 -3.12 -11.70
C LEU A 143 4.05 -2.92 -10.59
N VAL A 144 5.30 -3.24 -10.87
CA VAL A 144 6.44 -3.01 -9.97
C VAL A 144 6.61 -1.51 -9.70
N GLU A 145 6.53 -0.66 -10.74
CA GLU A 145 6.63 0.80 -10.61
C GLU A 145 5.54 1.35 -9.68
N GLY A 146 4.29 0.96 -9.90
CA GLY A 146 3.17 1.36 -9.05
C GLY A 146 3.35 0.95 -7.59
N ILE A 147 3.70 -0.31 -7.32
CA ILE A 147 3.98 -0.80 -5.97
C ILE A 147 5.20 -0.08 -5.36
N LYS A 148 6.26 0.15 -6.14
CA LYS A 148 7.48 0.85 -5.71
C LYS A 148 7.18 2.27 -5.26
N GLY A 149 6.32 3.00 -6.00
CA GLY A 149 5.88 4.35 -5.64
C GLY A 149 5.27 4.40 -4.24
N ILE A 150 4.44 3.43 -3.88
CA ILE A 150 3.83 3.33 -2.55
C ILE A 150 4.85 2.88 -1.50
N VAL A 151 5.56 1.78 -1.74
CA VAL A 151 6.51 1.16 -0.78
C VAL A 151 7.59 2.13 -0.33
N LYS A 152 8.12 2.96 -1.24
CA LYS A 152 9.13 4.00 -0.91
C LYS A 152 8.66 4.99 0.15
N VAL A 153 7.35 5.26 0.19
CA VAL A 153 6.78 6.25 1.11
C VAL A 153 6.33 5.61 2.42
N VAL A 154 5.81 4.38 2.36
CA VAL A 154 5.11 3.79 3.51
C VAL A 154 5.89 2.68 4.23
N LEU A 155 6.92 2.12 3.59
CA LEU A 155 7.71 0.98 4.11
C LEU A 155 9.22 1.20 3.93
N GLU A 156 9.69 2.44 3.95
CA GLU A 156 11.13 2.74 3.90
C GLU A 156 11.87 2.05 5.06
N GLY A 157 12.91 1.28 4.73
CA GLY A 157 13.70 0.55 5.72
C GLY A 157 12.99 -0.67 6.36
N VAL A 158 11.77 -1.02 5.93
CA VAL A 158 10.99 -2.14 6.48
C VAL A 158 11.05 -3.34 5.56
N GLY A 159 11.58 -4.47 6.04
CA GLY A 159 11.75 -5.70 5.28
C GLY A 159 13.09 -5.78 4.53
N LYS A 160 13.38 -6.96 3.97
CA LYS A 160 14.63 -7.24 3.23
C LYS A 160 14.31 -7.99 1.95
N ALA A 161 14.79 -7.49 0.81
CA ALA A 161 14.58 -8.10 -0.51
C ALA A 161 15.23 -9.49 -0.67
N ASP A 162 16.17 -9.83 0.18
CA ASP A 162 16.92 -11.08 0.20
C ASP A 162 16.66 -11.90 1.48
N ALA A 163 15.51 -11.71 2.11
CA ALA A 163 15.11 -12.45 3.30
C ALA A 163 14.91 -13.96 3.00
N GLY A 164 15.04 -14.76 4.05
CA GLY A 164 14.97 -16.21 3.97
C GLY A 164 16.29 -16.84 3.47
N ASP A 165 16.27 -18.14 3.23
CA ASP A 165 17.40 -18.86 2.66
C ASP A 165 17.21 -19.21 1.18
N SER A 166 18.22 -19.79 0.55
CA SER A 166 18.17 -20.25 -0.83
C SER A 166 17.97 -21.77 -0.96
N ASN A 167 17.67 -22.47 0.13
CA ASN A 167 17.56 -23.92 0.12
C ASN A 167 16.16 -24.37 -0.28
N LYS A 168 16.07 -25.38 -1.12
CA LYS A 168 14.80 -26.01 -1.49
C LYS A 168 14.24 -26.87 -0.36
N ALA A 169 12.93 -27.01 -0.31
CA ALA A 169 12.24 -27.71 0.75
C ALA A 169 12.45 -29.24 0.74
N SER A 170 12.78 -29.82 -0.43
CA SER A 170 12.81 -31.28 -0.60
C SER A 170 13.96 -31.99 0.07
N ASP A 171 15.14 -31.37 0.10
CA ASP A 171 16.39 -31.98 0.58
C ASP A 171 17.35 -30.99 1.24
N GLY A 172 16.97 -29.74 1.39
CA GLY A 172 17.77 -28.70 2.02
C GLY A 172 18.99 -28.23 1.19
N THR A 173 19.14 -28.69 -0.03
CA THR A 173 20.21 -28.17 -0.92
C THR A 173 19.83 -26.85 -1.55
N ALA A 174 20.83 -26.05 -1.94
CA ALA A 174 20.60 -24.74 -2.52
C ALA A 174 19.84 -24.84 -3.85
N ARG A 175 18.89 -23.90 -4.05
CA ARG A 175 18.27 -23.65 -5.36
C ARG A 175 19.30 -23.21 -6.37
N THR A 176 19.04 -23.46 -7.63
CA THR A 176 19.92 -23.11 -8.75
C THR A 176 19.36 -21.93 -9.53
N ALA A 177 20.22 -21.23 -10.27
CA ALA A 177 19.81 -20.13 -11.14
C ALA A 177 18.82 -20.56 -12.23
N ASN A 178 18.91 -21.81 -12.70
CA ASN A 178 18.11 -22.34 -13.82
C ASN A 178 16.88 -23.14 -13.39
N ALA A 179 16.48 -23.05 -12.12
CA ALA A 179 15.37 -23.78 -11.56
C ALA A 179 15.45 -25.32 -11.79
N GLY A 180 16.28 -25.99 -11.02
CA GLY A 180 16.44 -27.46 -11.03
C GLY A 180 15.20 -28.19 -10.52
N ASP A 181 15.27 -29.52 -10.51
CA ASP A 181 14.17 -30.36 -10.06
C ASP A 181 13.81 -30.11 -8.59
N GLY A 182 12.50 -30.04 -8.32
CA GLY A 182 11.96 -29.76 -6.99
C GLY A 182 12.10 -28.31 -6.52
N GLU A 183 12.55 -27.39 -7.36
CA GLU A 183 12.70 -25.97 -7.02
C GLU A 183 11.47 -25.16 -7.43
N ALA A 184 11.03 -24.23 -6.58
CA ALA A 184 9.89 -23.32 -6.84
C ALA A 184 10.03 -22.51 -8.14
N GLY A 185 11.27 -22.28 -8.62
CA GLY A 185 11.53 -21.63 -9.89
C GLY A 185 10.89 -22.33 -11.10
N LYS A 186 10.63 -23.64 -11.02
CA LYS A 186 9.90 -24.41 -12.05
C LYS A 186 8.47 -23.89 -12.30
N LEU A 187 7.85 -23.22 -11.33
CA LEU A 187 6.52 -22.60 -11.52
C LEU A 187 6.51 -21.51 -12.60
N PHE A 188 7.66 -20.96 -12.93
CA PHE A 188 7.79 -19.83 -13.84
C PHE A 188 8.16 -20.23 -15.28
N ILE A 189 8.29 -21.52 -15.58
CA ILE A 189 8.62 -22.00 -16.91
C ILE A 189 7.54 -21.61 -17.93
N THR A 190 7.94 -20.97 -19.03
CA THR A 190 7.03 -20.49 -20.09
C THR A 190 7.22 -21.21 -21.43
N GLY A 191 8.26 -22.05 -21.58
CA GLY A 191 8.59 -22.80 -22.79
C GLY A 191 8.28 -24.29 -22.66
N ASN A 192 8.72 -25.07 -23.64
CA ASN A 192 8.60 -26.53 -23.62
C ASN A 192 9.30 -27.11 -22.38
N GLY A 193 8.58 -27.84 -21.61
CA GLY A 193 9.01 -28.44 -20.35
C GLY A 193 8.08 -28.06 -19.21
N ALA A 194 7.30 -29.00 -18.82
CA ALA A 194 6.44 -28.85 -17.64
C ALA A 194 7.28 -28.67 -16.36
N ALA A 195 6.63 -28.34 -15.27
CA ALA A 195 7.24 -28.25 -13.94
C ALA A 195 7.86 -29.59 -13.44
N GLY A 196 7.98 -30.58 -14.30
CA GLY A 196 8.44 -31.94 -14.04
C GLY A 196 7.29 -32.96 -13.94
N ASP A 197 7.61 -34.18 -13.60
CA ASP A 197 6.61 -35.23 -13.30
C ASP A 197 5.85 -34.93 -11.98
N ASP A 198 4.90 -35.78 -11.63
CA ASP A 198 4.07 -35.63 -10.43
C ASP A 198 4.93 -35.51 -9.15
N ALA A 199 6.02 -36.28 -9.03
CA ALA A 199 6.88 -36.27 -7.87
C ALA A 199 7.66 -34.94 -7.76
N ASN A 200 8.20 -34.44 -8.87
CA ASN A 200 8.88 -33.15 -8.92
C ASN A 200 7.90 -31.99 -8.71
N SER A 201 6.70 -32.05 -9.29
CA SER A 201 5.67 -31.02 -9.11
C SER A 201 5.23 -30.88 -7.64
N LYS A 202 5.14 -31.99 -6.89
CA LYS A 202 4.90 -31.96 -5.43
C LYS A 202 6.03 -31.23 -4.69
N LYS A 203 7.29 -31.53 -5.03
CA LYS A 203 8.46 -30.86 -4.44
C LYS A 203 8.47 -29.36 -4.77
N VAL A 204 8.17 -29.00 -6.01
CA VAL A 204 8.06 -27.60 -6.49
C VAL A 204 7.00 -26.84 -5.69
N ALA A 205 5.80 -27.41 -5.53
CA ALA A 205 4.73 -26.80 -4.75
C ALA A 205 5.10 -26.64 -3.26
N THR A 206 5.77 -27.65 -2.70
CA THR A 206 6.27 -27.59 -1.30
C THR A 206 7.35 -26.51 -1.13
N ASP A 207 8.25 -26.37 -2.09
CA ASP A 207 9.30 -25.35 -2.05
C ASP A 207 8.72 -23.93 -2.21
N ALA A 208 7.69 -23.77 -3.04
CA ALA A 208 6.94 -22.51 -3.15
C ALA A 208 6.25 -22.16 -1.83
N ALA A 209 5.58 -23.13 -1.21
CA ALA A 209 4.92 -22.93 0.07
C ALA A 209 5.92 -22.57 1.19
N LYS A 210 7.09 -23.25 1.23
CA LYS A 210 8.20 -22.91 2.15
C LYS A 210 8.66 -21.47 1.94
N ALA A 211 8.96 -21.11 0.71
CA ALA A 211 9.46 -19.76 0.40
C ALA A 211 8.49 -18.67 0.83
N VAL A 212 7.21 -18.84 0.50
CA VAL A 212 6.16 -17.87 0.90
C VAL A 212 5.93 -17.91 2.42
N GLY A 213 5.95 -19.10 3.04
CA GLY A 213 5.77 -19.27 4.48
C GLY A 213 6.88 -18.64 5.31
N GLY A 214 8.12 -18.74 4.85
CA GLY A 214 9.34 -18.33 5.56
C GLY A 214 9.62 -16.82 5.60
N VAL A 215 8.86 -16.00 4.88
CA VAL A 215 9.11 -14.55 4.79
C VAL A 215 7.89 -13.72 5.17
N ARG A 216 8.12 -12.47 5.54
CA ARG A 216 7.07 -11.49 5.85
C ARG A 216 6.59 -10.78 4.58
N GLY A 217 5.40 -10.18 4.64
CA GLY A 217 4.87 -9.38 3.53
C GLY A 217 5.78 -8.20 3.16
N SER A 218 6.44 -7.59 4.14
CA SER A 218 7.44 -6.54 3.89
C SER A 218 8.64 -7.04 3.08
N ASP A 219 9.11 -8.26 3.35
CA ASP A 219 10.23 -8.85 2.61
C ASP A 219 9.83 -9.15 1.17
N ILE A 220 8.61 -9.66 0.97
CA ILE A 220 8.00 -9.87 -0.36
C ILE A 220 7.96 -8.55 -1.14
N LEU A 221 7.45 -7.48 -0.52
CA LEU A 221 7.37 -6.16 -1.16
C LEU A 221 8.76 -5.61 -1.50
N GLN A 222 9.75 -5.75 -0.61
CA GLN A 222 11.11 -5.31 -0.90
C GLN A 222 11.73 -6.12 -2.05
N ALA A 223 11.45 -7.41 -2.16
CA ALA A 223 11.90 -8.23 -3.30
C ALA A 223 11.24 -7.79 -4.61
N ILE A 224 9.93 -7.44 -4.57
CA ILE A 224 9.19 -6.92 -5.73
C ILE A 224 9.78 -5.61 -6.24
N VAL A 225 10.06 -4.65 -5.35
CA VAL A 225 10.45 -3.28 -5.73
C VAL A 225 11.95 -3.10 -5.93
N LYS A 226 12.75 -4.13 -5.68
CA LYS A 226 14.20 -4.11 -5.91
C LYS A 226 14.49 -3.87 -7.39
N GLU A 227 15.22 -2.81 -7.70
CA GLU A 227 15.56 -2.43 -9.07
C GLU A 227 16.41 -3.51 -9.75
N GLY A 228 16.01 -3.92 -10.95
CA GLY A 228 16.63 -5.05 -11.66
C GLY A 228 16.54 -6.39 -10.93
N GLY A 229 15.62 -6.48 -9.94
CA GLY A 229 15.51 -7.60 -9.01
C GLY A 229 15.05 -8.90 -9.65
N ASP A 230 15.49 -10.01 -9.07
CA ASP A 230 15.21 -11.34 -9.58
C ASP A 230 13.72 -11.74 -9.44
N ALA A 231 12.96 -11.12 -8.53
CA ALA A 231 11.51 -11.34 -8.42
C ALA A 231 10.76 -10.89 -9.68
N SER A 232 11.11 -9.73 -10.25
CA SER A 232 10.55 -9.26 -11.54
C SER A 232 10.97 -10.18 -12.69
N LYS A 233 12.24 -10.61 -12.71
CA LYS A 233 12.73 -11.57 -13.72
C LYS A 233 11.97 -12.91 -13.65
N LEU A 234 11.72 -13.44 -12.46
CA LEU A 234 10.88 -14.64 -12.28
C LEU A 234 9.46 -14.44 -12.79
N ALA A 235 8.86 -13.29 -12.57
CA ALA A 235 7.50 -13.02 -13.02
C ALA A 235 7.38 -12.93 -14.54
N THR A 236 8.43 -12.48 -15.24
CA THR A 236 8.47 -12.29 -16.70
C THR A 236 9.23 -13.39 -17.45
N ALA A 237 10.19 -14.04 -16.79
CA ALA A 237 11.04 -15.08 -17.39
C ALA A 237 11.20 -16.25 -16.40
N GLN A 238 11.68 -17.38 -16.89
CA GLN A 238 11.91 -18.57 -16.07
C GLN A 238 13.26 -18.60 -15.35
N ASN A 239 14.16 -17.69 -15.66
CA ASN A 239 15.52 -17.67 -15.11
C ASN A 239 15.80 -16.37 -14.36
N PRO A 240 15.97 -16.41 -13.03
CA PRO A 240 16.30 -15.22 -12.21
C PRO A 240 17.76 -14.76 -12.38
N GLY A 241 18.62 -15.54 -13.00
CA GLY A 241 20.06 -15.23 -13.14
C GLY A 241 20.92 -15.54 -11.91
N SER A 242 20.33 -15.87 -10.77
CA SER A 242 21.00 -16.28 -9.54
C SER A 242 20.17 -17.30 -8.77
N ALA A 243 20.76 -17.99 -7.80
CA ALA A 243 20.02 -18.88 -6.90
C ALA A 243 19.07 -18.05 -6.03
N PRO A 244 17.74 -18.17 -6.18
CA PRO A 244 16.80 -17.26 -5.54
C PRO A 244 16.59 -17.62 -4.06
N LYS A 245 16.60 -16.60 -3.21
CA LYS A 245 16.17 -16.70 -1.82
C LYS A 245 14.65 -16.71 -1.69
N ASP A 246 14.15 -17.08 -0.52
CA ASP A 246 12.72 -17.23 -0.27
C ASP A 246 11.92 -15.95 -0.59
N ALA A 247 12.41 -14.75 -0.24
CA ALA A 247 11.74 -13.49 -0.56
C ALA A 247 11.64 -13.23 -2.07
N VAL A 248 12.67 -13.62 -2.83
CA VAL A 248 12.69 -13.49 -4.30
C VAL A 248 11.66 -14.43 -4.94
N ILE A 249 11.59 -15.69 -4.50
CA ILE A 249 10.56 -16.64 -4.96
C ILE A 249 9.16 -16.13 -4.61
N ALA A 250 8.93 -15.71 -3.37
CA ALA A 250 7.64 -15.20 -2.91
C ALA A 250 7.23 -13.92 -3.67
N GLY A 251 8.18 -13.01 -3.93
CA GLY A 251 7.98 -11.80 -4.73
C GLY A 251 7.62 -12.12 -6.19
N GLY A 252 8.33 -13.06 -6.82
CA GLY A 252 8.02 -13.54 -8.17
C GLY A 252 6.65 -14.20 -8.25
N ILE A 253 6.28 -15.02 -7.24
CA ILE A 253 4.95 -15.63 -7.13
C ILE A 253 3.88 -14.53 -7.02
N ALA A 254 4.05 -13.56 -6.13
CA ALA A 254 3.10 -12.47 -5.95
C ALA A 254 2.93 -11.65 -7.23
N LEU A 255 4.03 -11.28 -7.91
CA LEU A 255 3.98 -10.52 -9.17
C LEU A 255 3.28 -11.31 -10.28
N ARG A 256 3.63 -12.59 -10.51
CA ARG A 256 2.98 -13.41 -11.54
C ARG A 256 1.50 -13.63 -11.22
N ALA A 257 1.17 -13.78 -9.94
CA ALA A 257 -0.20 -13.93 -9.47
C ALA A 257 -1.06 -12.68 -9.73
N MET A 258 -0.49 -11.49 -9.57
CA MET A 258 -1.19 -10.21 -9.80
C MET A 258 -1.19 -9.78 -11.27
N ALA A 259 -0.12 -10.05 -12.02
CA ALA A 259 0.05 -9.56 -13.38
C ALA A 259 -0.99 -10.13 -14.35
N LYS A 260 -1.44 -9.30 -15.30
CA LYS A 260 -2.38 -9.68 -16.35
C LYS A 260 -1.83 -10.86 -17.16
N GLY A 261 -2.65 -11.88 -17.37
CA GLY A 261 -2.29 -13.08 -18.15
C GLY A 261 -1.35 -14.04 -17.44
N GLY A 262 -0.73 -13.66 -16.31
CA GLY A 262 0.21 -14.51 -15.59
C GLY A 262 -0.40 -15.86 -15.18
N LYS A 263 0.35 -16.97 -15.44
CA LYS A 263 -0.04 -18.33 -15.13
C LYS A 263 1.18 -19.13 -14.65
N PHE A 264 1.01 -20.01 -13.68
CA PHE A 264 2.05 -20.90 -13.17
C PHE A 264 2.08 -22.20 -13.98
N ALA A 265 3.28 -22.74 -14.21
CA ALA A 265 3.43 -24.05 -14.83
C ALA A 265 2.99 -25.17 -13.88
N ASN A 266 2.54 -26.28 -14.47
CA ASN A 266 2.14 -27.48 -13.73
C ASN A 266 2.54 -28.74 -14.51
N GLY A 267 3.26 -29.66 -13.84
CA GLY A 267 3.60 -30.97 -14.39
C GLY A 267 2.70 -32.10 -13.93
N ALA A 268 1.89 -31.87 -12.89
CA ALA A 268 1.11 -32.91 -12.22
C ALA A 268 -0.32 -33.02 -12.75
N ALA A 269 -0.82 -34.26 -12.83
CA ALA A 269 -2.24 -34.53 -12.99
C ALA A 269 -3.03 -34.30 -11.69
N ASN A 270 -2.34 -34.28 -10.56
CA ASN A 270 -2.93 -34.26 -9.23
C ASN A 270 -3.45 -32.85 -8.87
N SER A 271 -4.74 -32.78 -8.53
CA SER A 271 -5.41 -31.56 -8.06
C SER A 271 -4.75 -30.95 -6.81
N ASP A 272 -4.15 -31.77 -5.94
CA ASP A 272 -3.55 -31.30 -4.69
C ASP A 272 -2.32 -30.41 -4.94
N VAL A 273 -1.51 -30.74 -5.98
CA VAL A 273 -0.37 -29.90 -6.40
C VAL A 273 -0.87 -28.54 -6.88
N SER A 274 -1.89 -28.53 -7.75
CA SER A 274 -2.50 -27.30 -8.23
C SER A 274 -3.08 -26.49 -7.07
N ALA A 275 -3.76 -27.11 -6.10
CA ALA A 275 -4.31 -26.46 -4.92
C ALA A 275 -3.20 -25.84 -4.05
N ALA A 276 -2.07 -26.55 -3.84
CA ALA A 276 -0.95 -26.04 -3.10
C ALA A 276 -0.29 -24.81 -3.74
N VAL A 277 -0.12 -24.81 -5.08
CA VAL A 277 0.40 -23.67 -5.83
C VAL A 277 -0.58 -22.48 -5.76
N LYS A 278 -1.89 -22.71 -5.90
CA LYS A 278 -2.93 -21.69 -5.71
C LYS A 278 -2.85 -21.08 -4.32
N GLY A 279 -2.73 -21.92 -3.29
CA GLY A 279 -2.58 -21.48 -1.90
C GLY A 279 -1.34 -20.61 -1.68
N ALA A 280 -0.19 -21.01 -2.22
CA ALA A 280 1.04 -20.23 -2.14
C ALA A 280 0.90 -18.86 -2.84
N ALA A 281 0.27 -18.82 -4.03
CA ALA A 281 0.05 -17.59 -4.77
C ALA A 281 -0.85 -16.61 -4.01
N VAL A 282 -1.99 -17.09 -3.48
CA VAL A 282 -2.90 -16.27 -2.67
C VAL A 282 -2.20 -15.78 -1.41
N SER A 283 -1.46 -16.65 -0.71
CA SER A 283 -0.73 -16.28 0.50
C SER A 283 0.32 -15.20 0.24
N ALA A 284 1.08 -15.30 -0.86
CA ALA A 284 2.09 -14.30 -1.22
C ALA A 284 1.44 -12.93 -1.50
N VAL A 285 0.35 -12.90 -2.27
CA VAL A 285 -0.39 -11.66 -2.57
C VAL A 285 -1.00 -11.07 -1.29
N THR A 286 -1.68 -11.88 -0.49
CA THR A 286 -2.32 -11.43 0.76
C THR A 286 -1.29 -10.84 1.71
N LYS A 287 -0.18 -11.53 1.99
CA LYS A 287 0.90 -11.01 2.84
C LYS A 287 1.45 -9.67 2.35
N ALA A 288 1.64 -9.51 1.04
CA ALA A 288 2.13 -8.27 0.45
C ALA A 288 1.11 -7.14 0.62
N LEU A 289 -0.16 -7.37 0.28
CA LEU A 289 -1.20 -6.34 0.33
C LEU A 289 -1.59 -5.96 1.76
N ASP A 290 -1.58 -6.91 2.70
CA ASP A 290 -1.85 -6.64 4.12
C ASP A 290 -0.83 -5.66 4.70
N ILE A 291 0.46 -5.95 4.49
CA ILE A 291 1.52 -5.06 5.02
C ILE A 291 1.55 -3.72 4.29
N LEU A 292 1.21 -3.69 2.99
CA LEU A 292 1.08 -2.45 2.23
C LEU A 292 -0.04 -1.59 2.80
N THR A 293 -1.19 -2.18 3.11
CA THR A 293 -2.34 -1.51 3.73
C THR A 293 -1.98 -0.94 5.10
N ILE A 294 -1.29 -1.72 5.93
CA ILE A 294 -0.82 -1.28 7.25
C ILE A 294 0.16 -0.11 7.11
N GLY A 295 1.08 -0.18 6.14
CA GLY A 295 2.05 0.88 5.85
C GLY A 295 1.37 2.18 5.41
N ILE A 296 0.43 2.09 4.46
CA ILE A 296 -0.37 3.22 3.99
C ILE A 296 -1.11 3.88 5.16
N ARG A 297 -1.81 3.08 5.95
CA ARG A 297 -2.53 3.57 7.12
C ARG A 297 -1.60 4.32 8.07
N ARG A 298 -0.49 3.71 8.45
CA ARG A 298 0.46 4.33 9.38
C ARG A 298 1.01 5.65 8.85
N ALA A 299 1.37 5.73 7.56
CA ALA A 299 1.88 6.94 6.95
C ALA A 299 0.85 8.07 6.95
N ILE A 300 -0.41 7.75 6.63
CA ILE A 300 -1.52 8.70 6.66
C ILE A 300 -1.81 9.16 8.09
N ASP A 301 -1.91 8.24 9.07
CA ASP A 301 -2.18 8.57 10.48
C ASP A 301 -1.11 9.53 11.04
N LEU A 302 0.17 9.31 10.72
CA LEU A 302 1.26 10.19 11.11
C LEU A 302 1.13 11.58 10.48
N GLY A 303 0.81 11.65 9.19
CA GLY A 303 0.58 12.92 8.49
C GLY A 303 -0.62 13.68 9.03
N LEU A 304 -1.73 13.00 9.26
CA LEU A 304 -2.94 13.60 9.85
C LEU A 304 -2.70 14.11 11.27
N LYS A 305 -1.88 13.41 12.06
CA LYS A 305 -1.46 13.90 13.38
C LYS A 305 -0.72 15.23 13.26
N SER A 306 0.21 15.36 12.32
CA SER A 306 0.95 16.61 12.08
C SER A 306 0.03 17.76 11.64
N VAL A 307 -0.95 17.48 10.77
CA VAL A 307 -1.96 18.47 10.37
C VAL A 307 -2.79 18.91 11.58
N LYS A 308 -3.25 17.95 12.40
CA LYS A 308 -4.02 18.25 13.62
C LYS A 308 -3.23 19.10 14.64
N GLU A 309 -1.94 18.88 14.77
CA GLU A 309 -1.07 19.68 15.62
C GLU A 309 -0.94 21.11 15.08
N ALA A 310 -0.75 21.27 13.76
CA ALA A 310 -0.66 22.58 13.11
C ALA A 310 -1.95 23.41 13.30
N MET A 311 -3.12 22.76 13.29
CA MET A 311 -4.42 23.40 13.55
C MET A 311 -4.55 23.98 14.97
N LYS A 312 -3.74 23.53 15.94
CA LYS A 312 -3.83 23.91 17.35
C LYS A 312 -2.78 24.95 17.77
N THR A 313 -1.79 25.26 16.96
CA THR A 313 -0.54 25.92 17.39
C THR A 313 -0.72 27.33 17.96
N ASN A 314 -1.80 28.06 17.64
CA ASN A 314 -2.02 29.45 18.07
C ASN A 314 -3.17 29.67 19.06
N THR A 315 -3.72 28.64 19.70
CA THR A 315 -4.77 28.82 20.73
C THR A 315 -4.31 29.61 21.96
N GLY A 316 -3.00 29.83 22.11
CA GLY A 316 -2.41 30.61 23.20
C GLY A 316 -2.18 32.10 22.89
N ALA A 317 -2.11 32.49 21.62
CA ALA A 317 -1.74 33.87 21.24
C ALA A 317 -2.89 34.86 21.37
N THR A 318 -4.14 34.39 21.27
CA THR A 318 -5.33 35.27 21.36
C THR A 318 -5.70 35.63 22.81
N ALA A 319 -5.23 34.89 23.79
CA ALA A 319 -5.50 35.15 25.20
C ALA A 319 -4.67 36.28 25.81
N ILE A 320 -3.56 36.66 25.17
CA ILE A 320 -2.62 37.68 25.70
C ILE A 320 -2.94 39.09 25.22
N ALA A 321 -3.67 39.24 24.09
CA ALA A 321 -4.00 40.56 23.52
C ALA A 321 -5.16 41.29 24.21
N SER A 322 -5.97 40.63 25.04
CA SER A 322 -7.08 41.26 25.76
C SER A 322 -6.77 41.66 27.21
N GLY A 323 -5.52 41.50 27.67
CA GLY A 323 -5.12 41.73 29.05
C GLY A 323 -4.31 43.01 29.35
N LYS A 324 -4.13 43.93 28.37
CA LYS A 324 -3.39 45.17 28.60
C LYS A 324 -4.13 46.40 28.10
N SER A 325 -5.12 46.81 28.85
CA SER A 325 -5.58 48.20 28.82
C SER A 325 -6.17 48.55 30.18
N GLY A 326 -5.49 49.44 30.89
CA GLY A 326 -6.08 50.25 31.96
C GLY A 326 -5.48 50.06 33.32
N SER A 327 -4.29 50.62 33.57
CA SER A 327 -4.01 51.27 34.86
C SER A 327 -3.13 52.47 34.57
N SER A 328 -3.74 53.60 34.38
CA SER A 328 -3.09 54.93 34.55
C SER A 328 -3.61 55.54 35.84
N SER A 329 -2.70 55.60 36.75
CA SER A 329 -2.44 56.64 37.76
C SER A 329 -3.49 57.74 37.95
N GLN A 330 -3.75 58.06 39.18
CA GLN A 330 -3.65 59.45 39.63
C GLN A 330 -3.26 59.54 41.09
N ASN A 331 -2.18 60.35 41.28
CA ASN A 331 -1.77 60.97 42.55
C ASN A 331 -2.81 61.99 43.02
N GLN A 332 -3.07 62.13 44.23
CA GLN A 332 -2.68 63.16 45.17
C GLN A 332 -3.20 62.78 46.57
#